data_9ff3d93c331f3c851dfe3d3be4012ce1
#
_entry.id   9ff3d93c331f3c851dfe3d3be4012ce1
#
_cell.length_a   1.000
_cell.length_b   1.000
_cell.length_c   1.000
_cell.angle_alpha   90.00
_cell.angle_beta   90.00
_cell.angle_gamma   90.00
#
_symmetry.space_group_name_H-M   'P 1'
#
loop_
_entity.id
_entity.type
_entity.pdbx_description
1 polymer ?
#
loop_
_entity_poly.entity_id
_entity_poly.type
_entity_poly.pdbx_seq_one_letter_code
_entity_poly.pdbx_strand_id
1 'polypeptide(L)'
;MGKQSSSWITMQKKRWPLMILALFTLSTVMVFFMRSAFDSCHSTPSSTNHHFREANEVPKAQFYSASHTPSVAPNPLDFMKSKLVLLVSHELSLSGGPLLLMELAFLLRGVGSQVVWITNQKPVEPDEVIYSLEHKMLDRGVQVLSAKGQSAIDTALKADLVVLNTAVAGKWLDAVLKENVQQVLPKVLWWIHEMRGHYFKLEYVKHLPFVAGAMIDSHTTAEYWKNRTRERLGWTKPHIYLVLICRIRMPETYVVHLGNSKDLMQVAEDTVAKRVLREHVRESIGVRNDDLLFAIINSVSRGKGQDLFLRSFYESLQLIQEKKLQVPSVHAVVVGSDMNAQTKFETELRKFVQEKKIQDRVHFINKTLTVAPYLASIDVLVQNSQARGECFGRITIEAMAFQLPVLGTAAGGTMEIVVNGTTGLLHPVGKEGATPLANNIVKLATHVERRLTMGKKGYERVKENFLEHHMSHRIALVLKEVLQKAKS
;
A
#
# COMPACT_ATOMS: atom_id res chain seq x y z
N MET A 1 -37.04 -54.42 49.20
CA MET A 1 -35.76 -53.76 49.38
C MET A 1 -35.50 -52.92 48.15
N GLY A 2 -35.44 -51.60 48.06
CA GLY A 2 -35.41 -50.55 49.02
C GLY A 2 -35.34 -49.30 48.18
N LYS A 3 -36.40 -48.41 48.26
CA LYS A 3 -36.48 -47.12 47.57
C LYS A 3 -35.56 -46.10 48.27
N GLN A 4 -34.44 -45.70 47.68
CA GLN A 4 -33.73 -44.49 48.04
C GLN A 4 -33.03 -43.88 46.82
N SER A 5 -33.71 -43.01 46.05
CA SER A 5 -33.06 -42.09 45.11
C SER A 5 -34.02 -41.02 44.59
N SER A 6 -34.78 -40.30 45.44
CA SER A 6 -35.69 -39.24 44.97
C SER A 6 -35.47 -37.87 45.66
N SER A 7 -34.56 -37.73 46.59
CA SER A 7 -34.38 -36.48 47.34
C SER A 7 -33.33 -35.51 46.74
N TRP A 8 -32.41 -36.03 45.99
CA TRP A 8 -31.30 -35.19 45.42
C TRP A 8 -31.76 -34.37 44.17
N ILE A 9 -32.61 -34.94 43.36
CA ILE A 9 -33.07 -34.27 42.11
C ILE A 9 -33.99 -33.09 42.40
N THR A 10 -34.75 -33.15 43.49
CA THR A 10 -35.70 -32.08 43.90
C THR A 10 -34.97 -30.86 44.51
N MET A 11 -33.84 -31.05 45.15
CA MET A 11 -33.01 -29.95 45.71
C MET A 11 -32.25 -29.18 44.64
N GLN A 12 -31.83 -29.83 43.56
CA GLN A 12 -31.15 -29.14 42.46
C GLN A 12 -32.16 -28.26 41.66
N LYS A 13 -33.39 -28.68 41.41
CA LYS A 13 -34.39 -27.92 40.68
C LYS A 13 -34.80 -26.60 41.37
N LYS A 14 -34.65 -26.45 42.66
CA LYS A 14 -34.93 -25.21 43.40
C LYS A 14 -33.82 -24.22 43.45
N ARG A 15 -32.57 -24.62 43.16
CA ARG A 15 -31.38 -23.74 43.18
C ARG A 15 -31.08 -23.07 41.83
N TRP A 16 -31.56 -23.63 40.74
CA TRP A 16 -31.35 -23.10 39.39
C TRP A 16 -31.95 -21.71 39.14
N PRO A 17 -33.19 -21.41 39.56
CA PRO A 17 -33.76 -20.08 39.40
C PRO A 17 -33.01 -19.02 40.21
N LEU A 18 -32.50 -19.36 41.40
CA LEU A 18 -31.72 -18.45 42.22
C LEU A 18 -30.31 -18.20 41.64
N MET A 19 -29.68 -19.20 41.03
CA MET A 19 -28.41 -19.02 40.31
C MET A 19 -28.59 -18.16 39.05
N ILE A 20 -29.68 -18.35 38.32
CA ILE A 20 -29.98 -17.51 37.12
C ILE A 20 -30.27 -16.08 37.56
N LEU A 21 -31.02 -15.88 38.63
CA LEU A 21 -31.28 -14.52 39.17
C LEU A 21 -30.01 -13.86 39.66
N ALA A 22 -29.09 -14.59 40.34
CA ALA A 22 -27.79 -14.05 40.76
C ALA A 22 -26.87 -13.70 39.57
N LEU A 23 -26.87 -14.49 38.50
CA LEU A 23 -26.14 -14.21 37.28
C LEU A 23 -26.71 -12.98 36.56
N PHE A 24 -28.03 -12.81 36.52
CA PHE A 24 -28.68 -11.63 35.93
C PHE A 24 -28.40 -10.36 36.74
N THR A 25 -28.46 -10.42 38.09
CA THR A 25 -28.13 -9.27 38.92
C THR A 25 -26.64 -8.90 38.85
N LEU A 26 -25.72 -9.90 38.78
CA LEU A 26 -24.30 -9.66 38.57
C LEU A 26 -24.01 -9.02 37.21
N SER A 27 -24.71 -9.48 36.17
CA SER A 27 -24.63 -8.93 34.83
C SER A 27 -25.13 -7.48 34.74
N THR A 28 -26.27 -7.16 35.39
CA THR A 28 -26.81 -5.80 35.41
C THR A 28 -25.95 -4.85 36.23
N VAL A 29 -25.41 -5.28 37.35
CA VAL A 29 -24.46 -4.49 38.15
C VAL A 29 -23.17 -4.24 37.36
N MET A 30 -22.67 -5.23 36.66
CA MET A 30 -21.47 -5.10 35.81
C MET A 30 -21.72 -4.13 34.63
N VAL A 31 -22.89 -4.16 34.01
CA VAL A 31 -23.28 -3.21 32.95
C VAL A 31 -23.42 -1.79 33.53
N PHE A 32 -23.95 -1.62 34.74
CA PHE A 32 -24.07 -0.33 35.39
C PHE A 32 -22.70 0.25 35.77
N PHE A 33 -21.79 -0.54 36.31
CA PHE A 33 -20.41 -0.13 36.57
C PHE A 33 -19.64 0.17 35.27
N MET A 34 -19.87 -0.59 34.21
CA MET A 34 -19.29 -0.28 32.90
C MET A 34 -19.81 1.05 32.35
N ARG A 35 -21.09 1.35 32.51
CA ARG A 35 -21.70 2.60 32.05
C ARG A 35 -21.18 3.80 32.86
N SER A 36 -21.08 3.67 34.18
CA SER A 36 -20.50 4.71 35.05
C SER A 36 -19.02 4.96 34.78
N ALA A 37 -18.23 3.92 34.43
CA ALA A 37 -16.85 4.09 34.01
C ALA A 37 -16.74 4.75 32.62
N PHE A 38 -17.75 4.61 31.76
CA PHE A 38 -17.83 5.29 30.46
C PHE A 38 -18.17 6.78 30.59
N ASP A 39 -19.05 7.15 31.50
CA ASP A 39 -19.43 8.55 31.72
C ASP A 39 -18.32 9.36 32.38
N SER A 40 -17.48 8.75 33.23
CA SER A 40 -16.32 9.40 33.83
C SER A 40 -15.16 9.67 32.85
N CYS A 41 -15.16 9.05 31.66
CA CYS A 41 -14.16 9.30 30.62
C CYS A 41 -14.57 10.41 29.62
N HIS A 42 -15.75 11.00 29.76
CA HIS A 42 -16.26 12.00 28.81
C HIS A 42 -16.04 13.46 29.22
N SER A 43 -15.41 13.74 30.33
CA SER A 43 -15.17 15.11 30.79
C SER A 43 -13.69 15.49 30.80
N THR A 44 -13.16 15.73 29.61
CA THR A 44 -12.21 16.80 29.28
C THR A 44 -12.08 16.95 27.77
N PRO A 45 -12.56 18.03 27.16
CA PRO A 45 -12.22 18.35 25.79
C PRO A 45 -10.88 19.11 25.81
N SER A 46 -9.77 18.42 25.83
CA SER A 46 -8.54 19.07 25.35
C SER A 46 -8.56 18.97 23.83
N SER A 47 -8.91 20.06 23.20
CA SER A 47 -8.77 20.29 21.77
C SER A 47 -7.29 20.35 21.41
N THR A 48 -6.63 19.23 21.33
CA THR A 48 -5.41 19.14 20.54
C THR A 48 -5.83 18.70 19.14
N ASN A 49 -6.05 19.68 18.29
CA ASN A 49 -6.05 19.51 16.85
C ASN A 49 -4.69 18.93 16.46
N HIS A 50 -4.59 17.59 16.40
CA HIS A 50 -3.53 16.96 15.67
C HIS A 50 -3.84 17.15 14.18
N HIS A 51 -3.42 18.29 13.65
CA HIS A 51 -3.37 18.50 12.21
C HIS A 51 -2.49 17.40 11.61
N PHE A 52 -3.00 16.69 10.62
CA PHE A 52 -2.15 16.01 9.68
C PHE A 52 -1.27 17.09 9.04
N ARG A 53 0.02 17.09 9.36
CA ARG A 53 0.93 17.96 8.64
C ARG A 53 1.13 17.37 7.27
N GLU A 54 0.53 18.00 6.30
CA GLU A 54 0.85 17.75 4.90
C GLU A 54 2.25 18.32 4.64
N ALA A 55 3.16 17.48 4.19
CA ALA A 55 4.46 17.93 3.71
C ALA A 55 4.30 18.57 2.30
N ASN A 56 3.28 19.40 2.12
CA ASN A 56 2.82 19.85 0.79
C ASN A 56 3.04 21.33 0.51
N GLU A 57 3.62 22.12 1.40
CA GLU A 57 4.03 23.46 1.00
C GLU A 57 5.30 23.40 0.15
N VAL A 58 5.11 23.04 -1.10
CA VAL A 58 6.08 23.39 -2.15
C VAL A 58 5.84 24.87 -2.47
N PRO A 59 6.79 25.78 -2.24
CA PRO A 59 6.65 27.18 -2.67
C PRO A 59 6.38 27.18 -4.17
N LYS A 60 5.31 27.88 -4.59
CA LYS A 60 5.07 28.14 -6.02
C LYS A 60 6.33 28.82 -6.55
N ALA A 61 7.05 28.14 -7.42
CA ALA A 61 8.20 28.69 -8.09
C ALA A 61 7.73 29.93 -8.89
N GLN A 62 8.14 31.11 -8.44
CA GLN A 62 8.08 32.30 -9.24
C GLN A 62 9.08 32.12 -10.39
N PHE A 63 8.56 32.08 -11.61
CA PHE A 63 9.37 32.14 -12.82
C PHE A 63 10.04 33.51 -12.90
N TYR A 64 11.29 33.58 -12.43
CA TYR A 64 12.18 34.68 -12.83
C TYR A 64 12.95 34.21 -14.07
N SER A 65 12.67 34.87 -15.17
CA SER A 65 13.54 34.85 -16.36
C SER A 65 14.82 35.62 -16.03
N ALA A 66 15.88 34.94 -15.75
CA ALA A 66 17.24 35.49 -15.73
C ALA A 66 18.21 34.43 -16.22
N SER A 67 18.97 34.82 -17.26
CA SER A 67 20.10 34.12 -17.81
C SER A 67 21.18 33.92 -16.75
N HIS A 68 21.20 32.75 -16.10
CA HIS A 68 22.33 32.24 -15.30
C HIS A 68 22.45 30.75 -15.52
N THR A 69 23.69 30.29 -15.68
CA THR A 69 24.09 28.88 -15.63
C THR A 69 23.25 28.14 -14.57
N PRO A 70 22.65 26.98 -14.87
CA PRO A 70 21.76 26.31 -13.92
C PRO A 70 22.60 25.86 -12.71
N SER A 71 22.53 26.59 -11.63
CA SER A 71 22.91 26.06 -10.32
C SER A 71 21.96 24.92 -10.05
N VAL A 72 22.45 23.70 -10.06
CA VAL A 72 21.68 22.52 -9.67
C VAL A 72 21.11 22.80 -8.29
N ALA A 73 19.79 22.90 -8.18
CA ALA A 73 19.14 23.13 -6.90
C ALA A 73 19.62 22.05 -5.91
N PRO A 74 19.99 22.41 -4.67
CA PRO A 74 20.54 21.47 -3.71
C PRO A 74 19.54 20.34 -3.47
N ASN A 75 20.05 19.10 -3.42
CA ASN A 75 19.19 17.93 -3.16
C ASN A 75 18.54 18.09 -1.77
N PRO A 76 17.22 17.99 -1.63
CA PRO A 76 16.53 18.18 -0.35
C PRO A 76 17.02 17.23 0.75
N LEU A 77 17.67 16.11 0.39
CA LEU A 77 18.23 15.12 1.30
C LEU A 77 19.74 15.33 1.63
N ASP A 78 20.40 16.38 1.16
CA ASP A 78 21.85 16.60 1.37
C ASP A 78 22.25 16.61 2.86
N PHE A 79 21.35 17.00 3.77
CA PHE A 79 21.58 16.95 5.22
C PHE A 79 21.72 15.52 5.77
N MET A 80 21.39 14.50 4.97
CA MET A 80 21.59 13.08 5.29
C MET A 80 22.98 12.57 4.96
N LYS A 81 23.81 13.36 4.31
CA LYS A 81 25.22 12.99 3.98
C LYS A 81 25.94 12.51 5.23
N SER A 82 26.66 11.40 5.08
CA SER A 82 27.43 10.73 6.16
C SER A 82 26.63 10.14 7.31
N LYS A 83 25.27 10.24 7.30
CA LYS A 83 24.44 9.63 8.33
C LYS A 83 24.28 8.14 8.09
N LEU A 84 24.22 7.38 9.18
CA LEU A 84 23.92 5.95 9.16
C LEU A 84 22.39 5.76 9.28
N VAL A 85 21.79 5.17 8.25
CA VAL A 85 20.36 4.85 8.21
C VAL A 85 20.16 3.34 8.18
N LEU A 86 19.38 2.84 9.13
CA LEU A 86 18.95 1.45 9.18
C LEU A 86 17.54 1.31 8.63
N LEU A 87 17.39 0.51 7.58
CA LEU A 87 16.10 0.19 6.96
C LEU A 87 15.68 -1.22 7.37
N VAL A 88 14.49 -1.36 7.93
CA VAL A 88 13.99 -2.63 8.47
C VAL A 88 12.80 -3.10 7.65
N SER A 89 12.93 -4.23 6.95
CA SER A 89 11.85 -4.90 6.25
C SER A 89 11.66 -6.32 6.73
N HIS A 90 10.41 -6.75 6.90
CA HIS A 90 10.14 -8.13 7.32
C HIS A 90 10.45 -9.15 6.23
N GLU A 91 10.43 -8.73 4.98
CA GLU A 91 10.73 -9.56 3.79
C GLU A 91 11.50 -8.76 2.74
N LEU A 92 12.14 -9.48 1.83
CA LEU A 92 12.67 -8.98 0.58
C LEU A 92 11.86 -9.61 -0.55
N SER A 93 10.97 -8.84 -1.15
CA SER A 93 10.04 -9.33 -2.18
C SER A 93 9.71 -8.23 -3.21
N LEU A 94 9.11 -8.63 -4.34
CA LEU A 94 8.56 -7.71 -5.35
C LEU A 94 7.24 -7.04 -4.91
N SER A 95 6.97 -6.97 -3.63
CA SER A 95 5.80 -6.23 -3.14
C SER A 95 6.06 -4.73 -3.00
N GLY A 96 5.01 -3.93 -3.01
CA GLY A 96 5.12 -2.46 -3.04
C GLY A 96 5.94 -1.87 -1.89
N GLY A 97 5.79 -2.39 -0.67
CA GLY A 97 6.52 -1.90 0.49
C GLY A 97 8.04 -2.06 0.39
N PRO A 98 8.59 -3.27 0.17
CA PRO A 98 10.01 -3.47 -0.04
C PRO A 98 10.59 -2.67 -1.21
N LEU A 99 9.89 -2.60 -2.35
CA LEU A 99 10.35 -1.83 -3.51
C LEU A 99 10.44 -0.33 -3.20
N LEU A 100 9.49 0.20 -2.45
CA LEU A 100 9.49 1.61 -2.05
C LEU A 100 10.61 1.91 -1.05
N LEU A 101 10.84 1.01 -0.08
CA LEU A 101 11.96 1.14 0.84
C LEU A 101 13.31 1.08 0.11
N MET A 102 13.41 0.26 -0.94
CA MET A 102 14.61 0.20 -1.79
C MET A 102 14.85 1.53 -2.53
N GLU A 103 13.80 2.20 -2.98
CA GLU A 103 13.95 3.55 -3.58
C GLU A 103 14.45 4.56 -2.55
N LEU A 104 13.92 4.55 -1.33
CA LEU A 104 14.45 5.38 -0.26
C LEU A 104 15.94 5.08 0.00
N ALA A 105 16.31 3.80 0.01
CA ALA A 105 17.71 3.41 0.16
C ALA A 105 18.60 4.05 -0.93
N PHE A 106 18.15 4.03 -2.17
CA PHE A 106 18.91 4.60 -3.30
C PHE A 106 18.97 6.12 -3.25
N LEU A 107 17.88 6.80 -2.88
CA LEU A 107 17.88 8.25 -2.66
C LEU A 107 18.89 8.66 -1.58
N LEU A 108 18.91 7.95 -0.46
CA LEU A 108 19.86 8.20 0.64
C LEU A 108 21.31 7.89 0.24
N ARG A 109 21.55 6.78 -0.46
CA ARG A 109 22.89 6.47 -1.00
C ARG A 109 23.36 7.53 -1.98
N GLY A 110 22.46 8.04 -2.82
CA GLY A 110 22.75 9.09 -3.80
C GLY A 110 23.27 10.39 -3.19
N VAL A 111 22.90 10.70 -1.94
CA VAL A 111 23.42 11.87 -1.19
C VAL A 111 24.59 11.53 -0.26
N GLY A 112 25.09 10.29 -0.29
CA GLY A 112 26.25 9.87 0.49
C GLY A 112 25.94 9.40 1.91
N SER A 113 24.71 9.01 2.22
CA SER A 113 24.38 8.31 3.48
C SER A 113 24.94 6.90 3.49
N GLN A 114 25.23 6.38 4.69
CA GLN A 114 25.49 4.96 4.89
C GLN A 114 24.13 4.27 5.11
N VAL A 115 23.81 3.27 4.30
CA VAL A 115 22.50 2.59 4.36
C VAL A 115 22.70 1.10 4.60
N VAL A 116 22.08 0.59 5.64
CA VAL A 116 22.03 -0.82 5.99
C VAL A 116 20.58 -1.28 5.93
N TRP A 117 20.33 -2.37 5.21
CA TRP A 117 19.04 -3.01 5.13
C TRP A 117 19.03 -4.28 5.98
N ILE A 118 18.04 -4.46 6.84
CA ILE A 118 17.85 -5.71 7.56
C ILE A 118 16.52 -6.37 7.17
N THR A 119 16.54 -7.70 7.06
CA THR A 119 15.34 -8.49 6.73
C THR A 119 15.24 -9.77 7.54
N ASN A 120 14.02 -10.16 7.89
CA ASN A 120 13.73 -11.39 8.63
C ASN A 120 13.64 -12.62 7.72
N GLN A 121 13.21 -12.44 6.50
CA GLN A 121 12.95 -13.52 5.56
C GLN A 121 13.69 -13.26 4.26
N LYS A 122 14.69 -14.10 4.02
CA LYS A 122 15.13 -14.40 2.65
C LYS A 122 14.31 -15.59 2.18
N PRO A 123 13.86 -15.65 0.92
CA PRO A 123 13.20 -16.84 0.38
C PRO A 123 14.11 -18.04 0.54
N VAL A 124 13.50 -19.18 0.83
CA VAL A 124 14.21 -20.46 1.05
C VAL A 124 14.77 -21.02 -0.26
N GLU A 125 14.13 -20.70 -1.38
CA GLU A 125 14.58 -21.09 -2.72
C GLU A 125 15.19 -19.88 -3.42
N PRO A 126 16.23 -20.07 -4.24
CA PRO A 126 16.79 -19.01 -5.07
C PRO A 126 15.74 -18.55 -6.10
N ASP A 127 14.84 -17.67 -5.66
CA ASP A 127 13.99 -16.93 -6.59
C ASP A 127 14.91 -15.92 -7.29
N GLU A 128 15.12 -16.14 -8.57
CA GLU A 128 15.97 -15.34 -9.45
C GLU A 128 15.64 -13.83 -9.34
N VAL A 129 14.39 -13.53 -9.11
CA VAL A 129 13.89 -12.16 -8.90
C VAL A 129 14.41 -11.56 -7.59
N ILE A 130 14.43 -12.32 -6.51
CA ILE A 130 14.87 -11.85 -5.20
C ILE A 130 16.40 -11.75 -5.14
N TYR A 131 17.09 -12.70 -5.75
CA TYR A 131 18.53 -12.60 -5.98
C TYR A 131 18.88 -11.31 -6.73
N SER A 132 18.12 -10.99 -7.76
CA SER A 132 18.29 -9.74 -8.52
C SER A 132 18.05 -8.48 -7.67
N LEU A 133 17.12 -8.49 -6.71
CA LEU A 133 16.89 -7.37 -5.80
C LEU A 133 18.03 -7.17 -4.81
N GLU A 134 18.53 -8.24 -4.19
CA GLU A 134 19.67 -8.17 -3.27
C GLU A 134 20.92 -7.69 -4.00
N HIS A 135 21.19 -8.22 -5.19
CA HIS A 135 22.32 -7.83 -6.02
C HIS A 135 22.23 -6.35 -6.42
N LYS A 136 21.07 -5.90 -6.85
CA LYS A 136 20.81 -4.49 -7.17
C LYS A 136 21.04 -3.55 -5.98
N MET A 137 20.75 -3.99 -4.77
CA MET A 137 21.05 -3.22 -3.56
C MET A 137 22.54 -3.18 -3.25
N LEU A 138 23.22 -4.33 -3.34
CA LEU A 138 24.66 -4.44 -3.12
C LEU A 138 25.46 -3.59 -4.12
N ASP A 139 25.09 -3.62 -5.39
CA ASP A 139 25.70 -2.80 -6.46
C ASP A 139 25.59 -1.28 -6.17
N ARG A 140 24.53 -0.88 -5.48
CA ARG A 140 24.32 0.51 -5.03
C ARG A 140 24.92 0.80 -3.66
N GLY A 141 25.69 -0.14 -3.08
CA GLY A 141 26.36 0.00 -1.79
C GLY A 141 25.43 -0.06 -0.58
N VAL A 142 24.26 -0.70 -0.71
CA VAL A 142 23.35 -0.99 0.41
C VAL A 142 23.71 -2.35 0.98
N GLN A 143 24.17 -2.39 2.22
CA GLN A 143 24.49 -3.64 2.92
C GLN A 143 23.20 -4.33 3.37
N VAL A 144 23.05 -5.64 3.09
CA VAL A 144 21.89 -6.43 3.49
C VAL A 144 22.28 -7.41 4.59
N LEU A 145 21.66 -7.29 5.77
CA LEU A 145 21.92 -8.11 6.95
C LEU A 145 20.67 -8.90 7.38
N SER A 146 20.90 -9.99 8.13
CA SER A 146 19.84 -10.72 8.80
C SER A 146 19.31 -9.94 10.03
N ALA A 147 18.01 -9.81 10.16
CA ALA A 147 17.38 -9.16 11.32
C ALA A 147 17.53 -9.95 12.63
N LYS A 148 17.98 -11.22 12.59
CA LYS A 148 18.18 -12.08 13.76
C LYS A 148 19.60 -12.00 14.34
N GLY A 149 20.52 -11.31 13.67
CA GLY A 149 21.90 -11.23 14.09
C GLY A 149 22.18 -10.10 15.09
N GLN A 150 23.19 -10.26 15.96
CA GLN A 150 23.65 -9.20 16.86
C GLN A 150 24.06 -7.95 16.09
N SER A 151 24.67 -8.09 14.90
CA SER A 151 25.06 -7.00 14.02
C SER A 151 23.89 -6.05 13.65
N ALA A 152 22.66 -6.57 13.56
CA ALA A 152 21.46 -5.74 13.31
C ALA A 152 21.12 -4.86 14.53
N ILE A 153 21.29 -5.40 15.75
CA ILE A 153 21.08 -4.65 16.99
C ILE A 153 22.16 -3.57 17.14
N ASP A 154 23.42 -3.95 16.97
CA ASP A 154 24.56 -3.01 17.06
C ASP A 154 24.45 -1.88 16.04
N THR A 155 23.96 -2.19 14.83
CA THR A 155 23.69 -1.18 13.81
C THR A 155 22.56 -0.25 14.23
N ALA A 156 21.49 -0.79 14.82
CA ALA A 156 20.39 0.02 15.32
C ALA A 156 20.83 1.02 16.42
N LEU A 157 21.73 0.62 17.29
CA LEU A 157 22.26 1.48 18.33
C LEU A 157 23.10 2.64 17.75
N LYS A 158 23.89 2.36 16.73
CA LYS A 158 24.77 3.34 16.05
C LYS A 158 24.05 4.21 15.03
N ALA A 159 22.90 3.77 14.50
CA ALA A 159 22.20 4.49 13.46
C ALA A 159 21.69 5.87 13.93
N ASP A 160 21.77 6.85 13.05
CA ASP A 160 21.14 8.17 13.22
C ASP A 160 19.62 8.09 13.05
N LEU A 161 19.15 7.17 12.20
CA LEU A 161 17.75 6.97 11.86
C LEU A 161 17.46 5.48 11.64
N VAL A 162 16.32 5.01 12.13
CA VAL A 162 15.79 3.67 11.88
C VAL A 162 14.44 3.80 11.18
N VAL A 163 14.30 3.26 9.97
CA VAL A 163 13.03 3.27 9.23
C VAL A 163 12.44 1.86 9.23
N LEU A 164 11.31 1.68 9.89
CA LEU A 164 10.54 0.43 9.83
C LEU A 164 9.63 0.47 8.61
N ASN A 165 9.66 -0.59 7.81
CA ASN A 165 8.84 -0.74 6.62
C ASN A 165 7.72 -1.75 6.88
N THR A 166 6.47 -1.31 6.74
CA THR A 166 5.25 -2.07 7.05
C THR A 166 4.97 -2.28 8.56
N ALA A 167 3.73 -2.61 8.91
CA ALA A 167 3.35 -2.86 10.29
C ALA A 167 4.07 -4.09 10.89
N VAL A 168 4.33 -5.10 10.06
CA VAL A 168 4.96 -6.37 10.48
C VAL A 168 6.39 -6.17 10.99
N ALA A 169 7.11 -5.18 10.45
CA ALA A 169 8.47 -4.86 10.88
C ALA A 169 8.55 -4.44 12.35
N GLY A 170 7.45 -3.97 12.94
CA GLY A 170 7.38 -3.61 14.35
C GLY A 170 7.69 -4.74 15.31
N LYS A 171 7.50 -5.99 14.90
CA LYS A 171 7.88 -7.17 15.71
C LYS A 171 9.40 -7.25 15.96
N TRP A 172 10.21 -6.74 15.04
CA TRP A 172 11.67 -6.69 15.20
C TRP A 172 12.09 -5.82 16.39
N LEU A 173 11.34 -4.78 16.73
CA LEU A 173 11.62 -3.92 17.89
C LEU A 173 11.66 -4.70 19.21
N ASP A 174 10.96 -5.82 19.33
CA ASP A 174 11.00 -6.66 20.54
C ASP A 174 12.40 -7.15 20.88
N ALA A 175 13.22 -7.42 19.85
CA ALA A 175 14.60 -7.87 20.05
C ALA A 175 15.52 -6.70 20.41
N VAL A 176 15.33 -5.55 19.79
CA VAL A 176 16.23 -4.38 19.93
C VAL A 176 15.94 -3.61 21.23
N LEU A 177 14.66 -3.52 21.63
CA LEU A 177 14.26 -2.69 22.76
C LEU A 177 14.46 -3.33 24.13
N LYS A 178 14.93 -4.59 24.24
CA LYS A 178 15.08 -5.27 25.53
C LYS A 178 15.82 -4.42 26.58
N GLU A 179 16.88 -3.75 26.16
CA GLU A 179 17.74 -2.93 27.05
C GLU A 179 18.02 -1.52 26.49
N ASN A 180 17.46 -1.19 25.31
CA ASN A 180 17.88 -0.02 24.53
C ASN A 180 16.72 0.91 24.15
N VAL A 181 15.65 0.99 24.95
CA VAL A 181 14.43 1.74 24.65
C VAL A 181 14.73 3.22 24.36
N GLN A 182 15.48 3.87 25.26
CA GLN A 182 15.78 5.31 25.17
C GLN A 182 16.71 5.65 23.99
N GLN A 183 17.57 4.72 23.58
CA GLN A 183 18.51 4.95 22.50
C GLN A 183 17.92 4.72 21.11
N VAL A 184 16.86 3.90 21.00
CA VAL A 184 16.34 3.46 19.70
C VAL A 184 15.02 4.13 19.36
N LEU A 185 14.02 4.15 20.27
CA LEU A 185 12.68 4.65 19.94
C LEU A 185 12.65 6.11 19.43
N PRO A 186 13.43 7.07 19.98
CA PRO A 186 13.39 8.45 19.50
C PRO A 186 13.84 8.65 18.05
N LYS A 187 14.55 7.67 17.46
CA LYS A 187 15.05 7.74 16.09
C LYS A 187 14.34 6.75 15.13
N VAL A 188 13.25 6.14 15.58
CA VAL A 188 12.43 5.25 14.76
C VAL A 188 11.36 6.03 14.04
N LEU A 189 11.41 5.98 12.71
CA LEU A 189 10.35 6.41 11.80
C LEU A 189 9.66 5.18 11.22
N TRP A 190 8.33 5.12 11.30
CA TRP A 190 7.58 3.95 10.82
C TRP A 190 6.85 4.26 9.52
N TRP A 191 7.25 3.63 8.43
CA TRP A 191 6.59 3.78 7.13
C TRP A 191 5.54 2.69 6.93
N ILE A 192 4.28 3.08 6.91
CA ILE A 192 3.10 2.19 6.92
C ILE A 192 2.43 2.23 5.56
N HIS A 193 2.28 1.05 4.93
CA HIS A 193 1.75 0.86 3.58
C HIS A 193 0.48 0.00 3.53
N GLU A 194 -0.16 -0.30 4.67
CA GLU A 194 -1.23 -1.28 4.72
C GLU A 194 -2.55 -0.68 5.23
N MET A 195 -3.67 -1.17 4.66
CA MET A 195 -5.04 -0.93 5.15
C MET A 195 -5.81 -2.22 5.49
N ARG A 196 -5.13 -3.36 5.63
CA ARG A 196 -5.79 -4.64 5.94
C ARG A 196 -5.81 -4.89 7.43
N GLY A 197 -6.95 -5.37 7.97
CA GLY A 197 -7.16 -5.53 9.40
C GLY A 197 -6.19 -6.49 10.10
N HIS A 198 -5.62 -7.47 9.39
CA HIS A 198 -4.66 -8.41 9.98
C HIS A 198 -3.31 -7.77 10.38
N TYR A 199 -3.01 -6.58 9.86
CA TYR A 199 -1.81 -5.83 10.27
C TYR A 199 -1.97 -5.12 11.63
N PHE A 200 -3.18 -5.05 12.18
CA PHE A 200 -3.46 -4.50 13.50
C PHE A 200 -3.32 -5.52 14.65
N LYS A 201 -2.46 -6.51 14.49
CA LYS A 201 -2.12 -7.39 15.61
C LYS A 201 -1.23 -6.64 16.60
N LEU A 202 -1.53 -6.77 17.90
CA LEU A 202 -0.76 -6.13 18.96
C LEU A 202 0.73 -6.42 18.86
N GLU A 203 1.09 -7.66 18.50
CA GLU A 203 2.50 -8.06 18.29
C GLU A 203 3.26 -7.22 17.28
N TYR A 204 2.55 -6.59 16.33
CA TYR A 204 3.14 -5.71 15.32
C TYR A 204 3.17 -4.25 15.77
N VAL A 205 2.08 -3.75 16.36
CA VAL A 205 1.86 -2.31 16.52
C VAL A 205 2.00 -1.78 17.93
N LYS A 206 2.35 -2.62 18.92
CA LYS A 206 2.45 -2.21 20.34
C LYS A 206 3.48 -1.10 20.60
N HIS A 207 4.52 -1.00 19.78
CA HIS A 207 5.54 0.03 19.88
C HIS A 207 5.21 1.31 19.11
N LEU A 208 4.17 1.28 18.26
CA LEU A 208 3.79 2.41 17.40
C LEU A 208 3.57 3.74 18.16
N PRO A 209 2.94 3.79 19.34
CA PRO A 209 2.74 5.03 20.06
C PRO A 209 4.01 5.74 20.55
N PHE A 210 5.13 5.03 20.58
CA PHE A 210 6.36 5.47 21.22
C PHE A 210 7.48 5.84 20.24
N VAL A 211 7.27 5.64 18.94
CA VAL A 211 8.24 5.99 17.90
C VAL A 211 8.21 7.50 17.59
N ALA A 212 9.27 8.02 16.99
CA ALA A 212 9.42 9.43 16.66
C ALA A 212 8.34 9.96 15.70
N GLY A 213 7.83 9.10 14.83
CA GLY A 213 6.75 9.44 13.87
C GLY A 213 6.34 8.27 13.00
N ALA A 214 5.21 8.44 12.30
CA ALA A 214 4.75 7.51 11.28
C ALA A 214 4.62 8.23 9.93
N MET A 215 5.16 7.62 8.88
CA MET A 215 5.01 8.03 7.49
C MET A 215 3.96 7.15 6.83
N ILE A 216 3.05 7.72 6.06
CA ILE A 216 1.94 7.01 5.38
C ILE A 216 1.75 7.59 3.98
N ASP A 217 1.41 6.73 3.01
CA ASP A 217 1.45 7.08 1.59
C ASP A 217 0.27 7.92 1.10
N SER A 218 -0.85 7.99 1.85
CA SER A 218 -2.05 8.75 1.47
C SER A 218 -2.85 9.22 2.68
N HIS A 219 -3.65 10.27 2.51
CA HIS A 219 -4.59 10.75 3.53
C HIS A 219 -5.61 9.70 3.92
N THR A 220 -6.15 8.96 2.94
CA THR A 220 -7.10 7.87 3.17
C THR A 220 -6.53 6.78 4.05
N THR A 221 -5.26 6.39 3.82
CA THR A 221 -4.58 5.41 4.64
C THR A 221 -4.28 5.96 6.04
N ALA A 222 -3.86 7.22 6.15
CA ALA A 222 -3.61 7.87 7.44
C ALA A 222 -4.89 7.95 8.30
N GLU A 223 -6.02 8.32 7.68
CA GLU A 223 -7.32 8.34 8.35
C GLU A 223 -7.77 6.94 8.81
N TYR A 224 -7.59 5.94 7.96
CA TYR A 224 -7.88 4.55 8.32
C TYR A 224 -7.08 4.10 9.54
N TRP A 225 -5.78 4.40 9.61
CA TRP A 225 -4.94 4.06 10.77
C TRP A 225 -5.35 4.83 12.02
N LYS A 226 -5.63 6.13 11.90
CA LYS A 226 -6.11 6.98 13.00
C LYS A 226 -7.42 6.44 13.59
N ASN A 227 -8.37 6.08 12.73
CA ASN A 227 -9.65 5.56 13.17
C ASN A 227 -9.51 4.16 13.77
N ARG A 228 -8.72 3.29 13.14
CA ARG A 228 -8.51 1.92 13.60
C ARG A 228 -7.76 1.84 14.93
N THR A 229 -6.82 2.73 15.18
CA THR A 229 -6.10 2.80 16.47
C THR A 229 -6.96 3.40 17.58
N ARG A 230 -7.98 4.20 17.26
CA ARG A 230 -9.00 4.66 18.21
C ARG A 230 -10.04 3.57 18.52
N GLU A 231 -10.40 2.77 17.54
CA GLU A 231 -11.24 1.60 17.71
C GLU A 231 -10.41 0.56 18.47
N ARG A 232 -10.99 -0.03 19.49
CA ARG A 232 -10.35 -1.08 20.31
C ARG A 232 -9.63 -2.08 19.42
N LEU A 233 -8.40 -2.43 19.78
CA LEU A 233 -7.81 -3.72 19.41
C LEU A 233 -8.67 -4.81 20.07
N GLY A 234 -9.68 -5.29 19.29
CA GLY A 234 -10.76 -6.10 19.79
C GLY A 234 -10.30 -7.48 20.24
N TRP A 235 -10.83 -7.89 21.35
CA TRP A 235 -11.19 -9.25 21.75
C TRP A 235 -10.29 -10.39 21.23
N THR A 236 -9.21 -10.66 21.92
CA THR A 236 -8.64 -12.00 22.01
C THR A 236 -8.88 -12.51 23.42
N LYS A 237 -9.81 -13.48 23.53
CA LYS A 237 -10.16 -14.35 24.67
C LYS A 237 -10.01 -13.79 26.09
N PRO A 238 -11.06 -13.90 26.92
CA PRO A 238 -11.06 -13.42 28.30
C PRO A 238 -10.29 -14.40 29.20
N HIS A 239 -8.99 -14.29 29.25
CA HIS A 239 -8.22 -14.84 30.38
C HIS A 239 -7.27 -13.76 30.89
N ILE A 240 -7.71 -13.21 32.03
CA ILE A 240 -6.87 -12.59 33.05
C ILE A 240 -5.82 -11.60 32.52
N TYR A 241 -6.27 -10.39 32.15
CA TYR A 241 -5.59 -9.14 32.46
C TYR A 241 -6.60 -8.02 32.29
N LEU A 242 -7.12 -7.56 33.40
CA LEU A 242 -7.75 -6.23 33.55
C LEU A 242 -6.63 -5.18 33.38
N VAL A 243 -5.98 -5.20 32.23
CA VAL A 243 -4.93 -4.25 31.92
C VAL A 243 -5.49 -3.35 30.87
N LEU A 244 -5.72 -2.11 31.30
CA LEU A 244 -5.76 -0.91 30.49
C LEU A 244 -6.08 -1.22 29.01
N ILE A 245 -7.29 -0.90 28.63
CA ILE A 245 -7.63 -0.66 27.22
C ILE A 245 -6.83 0.58 26.81
N CYS A 246 -5.52 0.44 26.68
CA CYS A 246 -4.68 1.45 26.10
C CYS A 246 -5.09 1.56 24.65
N ARG A 247 -5.83 2.61 24.32
CA ARG A 247 -6.00 3.04 22.94
C ARG A 247 -4.60 3.20 22.40
N ILE A 248 -4.19 2.37 21.42
CA ILE A 248 -2.95 2.62 20.70
C ILE A 248 -3.13 3.96 20.02
N ARG A 249 -2.33 4.94 20.44
CA ARG A 249 -2.37 6.27 19.86
C ARG A 249 -1.39 6.31 18.70
N MET A 250 -1.81 6.85 17.56
CA MET A 250 -0.87 7.14 16.48
C MET A 250 0.16 8.16 16.96
N PRO A 251 1.45 7.96 16.66
CA PRO A 251 2.45 9.00 16.82
C PRO A 251 2.16 10.14 15.84
N GLU A 252 2.95 11.18 15.84
CA GLU A 252 2.88 12.20 14.80
C GLU A 252 2.96 11.54 13.43
N THR A 253 1.99 11.88 12.57
CA THR A 253 1.75 11.15 11.31
C THR A 253 1.90 12.10 10.14
N TYR A 254 2.75 11.72 9.20
CA TYR A 254 3.09 12.48 8.00
C TYR A 254 2.58 11.75 6.76
N VAL A 255 1.83 12.45 5.92
CA VAL A 255 1.41 11.92 4.62
C VAL A 255 2.48 12.25 3.59
N VAL A 256 3.00 11.20 2.95
CA VAL A 256 4.03 11.31 1.91
C VAL A 256 3.56 10.60 0.66
N HIS A 257 2.98 11.35 -0.26
CA HIS A 257 2.62 10.81 -1.58
C HIS A 257 3.88 10.37 -2.32
N LEU A 258 3.77 9.22 -3.00
CA LEU A 258 4.87 8.64 -3.75
C LEU A 258 5.13 9.40 -5.05
N GLY A 259 6.31 9.21 -5.62
CA GLY A 259 6.73 9.79 -6.88
C GLY A 259 7.29 8.75 -7.84
N ASN A 260 7.21 9.02 -9.12
CA ASN A 260 7.84 8.21 -10.16
C ASN A 260 9.34 8.43 -10.18
N SER A 261 10.11 7.34 -10.29
CA SER A 261 11.56 7.41 -10.40
C SER A 261 11.99 8.12 -11.71
N LYS A 262 13.18 8.70 -11.70
CA LYS A 262 13.78 9.32 -12.90
C LYS A 262 13.92 8.32 -14.04
N ASP A 263 14.34 7.10 -13.73
CA ASP A 263 14.52 6.03 -14.73
C ASP A 263 13.19 5.73 -15.44
N LEU A 264 12.09 5.63 -14.70
CA LEU A 264 10.76 5.42 -15.29
C LEU A 264 10.34 6.60 -16.16
N MET A 265 10.53 7.83 -15.67
CA MET A 265 10.17 9.05 -16.40
C MET A 265 10.97 9.19 -17.69
N GLN A 266 12.26 8.85 -17.67
CA GLN A 266 13.10 8.85 -18.87
C GLN A 266 12.52 7.94 -19.96
N VAL A 267 12.11 6.72 -19.62
CA VAL A 267 11.46 5.81 -20.58
C VAL A 267 10.10 6.35 -21.03
N ALA A 268 9.32 6.91 -20.09
CA ALA A 268 7.99 7.44 -20.38
C ALA A 268 8.04 8.68 -21.32
N GLU A 269 9.12 9.43 -21.31
CA GLU A 269 9.32 10.62 -22.17
C GLU A 269 10.03 10.29 -23.49
N ASP A 270 10.75 9.18 -23.56
CA ASP A 270 11.41 8.72 -24.79
C ASP A 270 10.40 8.06 -25.73
N THR A 271 10.07 8.78 -26.81
CA THR A 271 9.09 8.33 -27.82
C THR A 271 9.57 7.13 -28.62
N VAL A 272 10.88 6.99 -28.84
CA VAL A 272 11.48 5.87 -29.57
C VAL A 272 11.46 4.61 -28.70
N ALA A 273 11.92 4.72 -27.46
CA ALA A 273 11.89 3.64 -26.49
C ALA A 273 10.46 3.11 -26.28
N LYS A 274 9.49 4.00 -26.06
CA LYS A 274 8.08 3.61 -25.94
C LYS A 274 7.55 2.84 -27.15
N ARG A 275 7.87 3.30 -28.36
CA ARG A 275 7.43 2.62 -29.59
C ARG A 275 8.02 1.21 -29.69
N VAL A 276 9.33 1.08 -29.50
CA VAL A 276 10.02 -0.21 -29.56
C VAL A 276 9.47 -1.18 -28.51
N LEU A 277 9.29 -0.71 -27.26
CA LEU A 277 8.71 -1.51 -26.18
C LEU A 277 7.26 -1.91 -26.48
N ARG A 278 6.46 -1.00 -27.04
CA ARG A 278 5.08 -1.26 -27.44
C ARG A 278 5.00 -2.38 -28.49
N GLU A 279 5.77 -2.25 -29.55
CA GLU A 279 5.81 -3.22 -30.65
C GLU A 279 6.26 -4.58 -30.14
N HIS A 280 7.36 -4.65 -29.40
CA HIS A 280 7.90 -5.89 -28.85
C HIS A 280 6.92 -6.63 -27.94
N VAL A 281 6.30 -5.94 -26.96
CA VAL A 281 5.36 -6.57 -26.03
C VAL A 281 4.10 -7.02 -26.77
N ARG A 282 3.56 -6.19 -27.67
CA ARG A 282 2.34 -6.55 -28.41
C ARG A 282 2.56 -7.75 -29.34
N GLU A 283 3.69 -7.80 -30.03
CA GLU A 283 4.08 -8.94 -30.87
C GLU A 283 4.18 -10.22 -30.01
N SER A 284 4.82 -10.15 -28.83
CA SER A 284 5.00 -11.31 -27.94
C SER A 284 3.68 -11.94 -27.45
N ILE A 285 2.59 -11.16 -27.41
CA ILE A 285 1.25 -11.62 -27.00
C ILE A 285 0.25 -11.72 -28.16
N GLY A 286 0.69 -11.51 -29.40
CA GLY A 286 -0.16 -11.59 -30.59
C GLY A 286 -1.23 -10.51 -30.71
N VAL A 287 -0.99 -9.31 -30.17
CA VAL A 287 -1.89 -8.15 -30.22
C VAL A 287 -1.35 -7.14 -31.25
N ARG A 288 -2.20 -6.68 -32.17
CA ARG A 288 -1.79 -5.72 -33.20
C ARG A 288 -1.64 -4.31 -32.61
N ASN A 289 -0.92 -3.46 -33.32
CA ASN A 289 -0.67 -2.09 -32.87
C ASN A 289 -1.93 -1.19 -32.83
N ASP A 290 -2.90 -1.49 -33.69
CA ASP A 290 -4.21 -0.80 -33.77
C ASP A 290 -5.27 -1.37 -32.81
N ASP A 291 -5.07 -2.54 -32.24
CA ASP A 291 -5.95 -3.12 -31.22
C ASP A 291 -5.88 -2.33 -29.89
N LEU A 292 -6.93 -2.40 -29.10
CA LEU A 292 -6.98 -1.74 -27.79
C LEU A 292 -6.64 -2.73 -26.67
N LEU A 293 -5.67 -2.35 -25.83
CA LEU A 293 -5.18 -3.19 -24.74
C LEU A 293 -5.42 -2.54 -23.37
N PHE A 294 -6.32 -3.17 -22.60
CA PHE A 294 -6.60 -2.81 -21.21
C PHE A 294 -5.80 -3.70 -20.27
N ALA A 295 -5.08 -3.12 -19.33
CA ALA A 295 -4.21 -3.91 -18.44
C ALA A 295 -4.51 -3.70 -16.97
N ILE A 296 -4.41 -4.79 -16.21
CA ILE A 296 -4.25 -4.76 -14.77
C ILE A 296 -2.83 -5.24 -14.42
N ILE A 297 -2.03 -4.39 -13.78
CA ILE A 297 -0.61 -4.63 -13.51
C ILE A 297 -0.40 -4.62 -12.00
N ASN A 298 -0.35 -5.81 -11.40
CA ASN A 298 -0.10 -6.00 -9.96
C ASN A 298 0.00 -7.50 -9.64
N SER A 299 0.43 -7.84 -8.42
CA SER A 299 0.39 -9.23 -7.96
C SER A 299 -1.03 -9.80 -8.03
N VAL A 300 -1.17 -11.02 -8.54
CA VAL A 300 -2.47 -11.69 -8.64
C VAL A 300 -2.99 -12.04 -7.25
N SER A 301 -4.10 -11.43 -6.85
CA SER A 301 -4.78 -11.72 -5.58
C SER A 301 -6.22 -11.20 -5.59
N ARG A 302 -7.10 -11.82 -4.80
CA ARG A 302 -8.52 -11.37 -4.69
C ARG A 302 -8.66 -9.91 -4.31
N GLY A 303 -7.74 -9.39 -3.50
CA GLY A 303 -7.76 -7.98 -3.10
C GLY A 303 -7.45 -7.01 -4.23
N LYS A 304 -6.85 -7.47 -5.32
CA LYS A 304 -6.53 -6.65 -6.50
C LYS A 304 -7.61 -6.69 -7.58
N GLY A 305 -8.62 -7.58 -7.45
CA GLY A 305 -9.83 -7.59 -8.25
C GLY A 305 -9.69 -8.00 -9.70
N GLN A 306 -8.71 -8.86 -10.02
CA GLN A 306 -8.56 -9.40 -11.37
C GLN A 306 -9.80 -10.15 -11.85
N ASP A 307 -10.49 -10.86 -10.95
CA ASP A 307 -11.72 -11.58 -11.25
C ASP A 307 -12.87 -10.64 -11.66
N LEU A 308 -13.03 -9.52 -10.95
CA LEU A 308 -14.03 -8.50 -11.30
C LEU A 308 -13.65 -7.76 -12.59
N PHE A 309 -12.36 -7.49 -12.81
CA PHE A 309 -11.90 -6.92 -14.08
C PHE A 309 -12.22 -7.83 -15.26
N LEU A 310 -11.92 -9.13 -15.18
CA LEU A 310 -12.22 -10.07 -16.27
C LEU A 310 -13.71 -10.24 -16.52
N ARG A 311 -14.56 -10.18 -15.47
CA ARG A 311 -16.03 -10.14 -15.61
C ARG A 311 -16.48 -8.89 -16.35
N SER A 312 -15.99 -7.73 -15.92
CA SER A 312 -16.30 -6.44 -16.56
C SER A 312 -15.81 -6.39 -18.01
N PHE A 313 -14.64 -6.95 -18.26
CA PHE A 313 -14.09 -7.07 -19.61
C PHE A 313 -15.01 -7.94 -20.51
N TYR A 314 -15.42 -9.11 -20.03
CA TYR A 314 -16.37 -9.96 -20.76
C TYR A 314 -17.70 -9.24 -21.02
N GLU A 315 -18.26 -8.57 -20.01
CA GLU A 315 -19.50 -7.77 -20.15
C GLU A 315 -19.29 -6.64 -21.19
N SER A 316 -18.13 -5.99 -21.20
CA SER A 316 -17.84 -4.94 -22.19
C SER A 316 -17.79 -5.46 -23.63
N LEU A 317 -17.29 -6.67 -23.86
CA LEU A 317 -17.32 -7.32 -25.18
C LEU A 317 -18.75 -7.60 -25.62
N GLN A 318 -19.63 -8.07 -24.70
CA GLN A 318 -21.05 -8.27 -24.98
C GLN A 318 -21.73 -6.96 -25.34
N LEU A 319 -21.51 -5.89 -24.57
CA LEU A 319 -22.07 -4.56 -24.84
C LEU A 319 -21.62 -3.99 -26.20
N ILE A 320 -20.36 -4.21 -26.58
CA ILE A 320 -19.86 -3.79 -27.90
C ILE A 320 -20.58 -4.54 -29.01
N GLN A 321 -20.76 -5.86 -28.86
CA GLN A 321 -21.43 -6.69 -29.84
C GLN A 321 -22.94 -6.37 -29.94
N GLU A 322 -23.65 -6.30 -28.81
CA GLU A 322 -25.07 -5.99 -28.76
C GLU A 322 -25.41 -4.64 -29.38
N LYS A 323 -24.59 -3.62 -29.06
CA LYS A 323 -24.78 -2.25 -29.60
C LYS A 323 -24.16 -2.05 -30.98
N LYS A 324 -23.53 -3.08 -31.55
CA LYS A 324 -22.84 -3.04 -32.87
C LYS A 324 -21.85 -1.87 -32.96
N LEU A 325 -21.09 -1.60 -31.90
CA LEU A 325 -20.18 -0.48 -31.85
C LEU A 325 -18.95 -0.75 -32.74
N GLN A 326 -18.60 0.25 -33.54
CA GLN A 326 -17.39 0.17 -34.37
C GLN A 326 -16.18 0.58 -33.52
N VAL A 327 -15.44 -0.41 -33.05
CA VAL A 327 -14.23 -0.23 -32.25
C VAL A 327 -13.14 -1.20 -32.72
N PRO A 328 -11.86 -0.88 -32.54
CA PRO A 328 -10.78 -1.84 -32.74
C PRO A 328 -10.97 -3.08 -31.90
N SER A 329 -10.23 -4.14 -32.20
CA SER A 329 -10.21 -5.32 -31.36
C SER A 329 -9.79 -4.97 -29.94
N VAL A 330 -10.57 -5.42 -28.96
CA VAL A 330 -10.32 -5.09 -27.54
C VAL A 330 -9.73 -6.31 -26.84
N HIS A 331 -8.61 -6.11 -26.15
CA HIS A 331 -7.88 -7.14 -25.41
C HIS A 331 -7.69 -6.74 -23.96
N ALA A 332 -7.55 -7.72 -23.09
CA ALA A 332 -7.20 -7.57 -21.69
C ALA A 332 -5.87 -8.26 -21.37
N VAL A 333 -5.03 -7.64 -20.53
CA VAL A 333 -3.84 -8.30 -20.03
C VAL A 333 -3.76 -8.22 -18.51
N VAL A 334 -3.41 -9.34 -17.90
CA VAL A 334 -3.12 -9.48 -16.47
C VAL A 334 -1.62 -9.66 -16.33
N VAL A 335 -0.91 -8.62 -15.85
CA VAL A 335 0.53 -8.65 -15.60
C VAL A 335 0.77 -8.87 -14.12
N GLY A 336 1.62 -9.80 -13.76
CA GLY A 336 1.94 -10.17 -12.40
C GLY A 336 1.47 -11.57 -11.99
N SER A 337 1.21 -12.43 -13.01
CA SER A 337 0.92 -13.84 -12.82
C SER A 337 2.05 -14.54 -12.06
N ASP A 338 1.69 -15.33 -11.05
CA ASP A 338 2.61 -16.17 -10.29
C ASP A 338 1.88 -17.44 -9.86
N MET A 339 1.96 -18.47 -10.68
CA MET A 339 1.30 -19.76 -10.45
C MET A 339 1.80 -20.46 -9.17
N ASN A 340 2.97 -20.11 -8.68
CA ASN A 340 3.52 -20.68 -7.44
C ASN A 340 2.98 -20.00 -6.18
N ALA A 341 2.61 -18.71 -6.28
CA ALA A 341 2.16 -17.94 -5.12
C ALA A 341 0.63 -17.98 -4.90
N GLN A 342 -0.17 -17.94 -5.97
CA GLN A 342 -1.63 -17.82 -5.91
C GLN A 342 -2.34 -18.82 -6.83
N THR A 343 -1.82 -20.03 -6.91
CA THR A 343 -2.25 -21.09 -7.85
C THR A 343 -3.77 -21.25 -7.92
N LYS A 344 -4.45 -21.39 -6.79
CA LYS A 344 -5.91 -21.60 -6.76
C LYS A 344 -6.67 -20.43 -7.40
N PHE A 345 -6.35 -19.20 -7.03
CA PHE A 345 -7.06 -18.02 -7.53
C PHE A 345 -6.75 -17.78 -9.01
N GLU A 346 -5.52 -17.93 -9.41
CA GLU A 346 -5.14 -17.76 -10.81
C GLU A 346 -5.75 -18.86 -11.70
N THR A 347 -5.85 -20.12 -11.22
CA THR A 347 -6.57 -21.19 -11.92
C THR A 347 -8.05 -20.83 -12.10
N GLU A 348 -8.70 -20.22 -11.09
CA GLU A 348 -10.08 -19.75 -11.23
C GLU A 348 -10.22 -18.66 -12.32
N LEU A 349 -9.24 -17.72 -12.42
CA LEU A 349 -9.23 -16.70 -13.47
C LEU A 349 -9.11 -17.33 -14.87
N ARG A 350 -8.16 -18.24 -15.06
CA ARG A 350 -7.93 -18.94 -16.34
C ARG A 350 -9.13 -19.80 -16.74
N LYS A 351 -9.76 -20.49 -15.77
CA LYS A 351 -10.99 -21.25 -15.99
C LYS A 351 -12.13 -20.35 -16.46
N PHE A 352 -12.32 -19.18 -15.83
CA PHE A 352 -13.31 -18.20 -16.27
C PHE A 352 -13.09 -17.77 -17.73
N VAL A 353 -11.85 -17.49 -18.12
CA VAL A 353 -11.49 -17.11 -19.50
C VAL A 353 -11.86 -18.23 -20.50
N GLN A 354 -11.58 -19.50 -20.14
CA GLN A 354 -11.93 -20.67 -20.95
C GLN A 354 -13.45 -20.86 -21.06
N GLU A 355 -14.18 -20.81 -19.94
CA GLU A 355 -15.65 -20.95 -19.88
C GLU A 355 -16.36 -19.88 -20.72
N LYS A 356 -15.81 -18.65 -20.75
CA LYS A 356 -16.35 -17.55 -21.53
C LYS A 356 -15.87 -17.52 -22.98
N LYS A 357 -14.94 -18.42 -23.37
CA LYS A 357 -14.39 -18.53 -24.72
C LYS A 357 -13.75 -17.22 -25.22
N ILE A 358 -12.95 -16.58 -24.33
CA ILE A 358 -12.25 -15.32 -24.63
C ILE A 358 -10.73 -15.46 -24.52
N GLN A 359 -10.18 -16.64 -24.73
CA GLN A 359 -8.74 -16.92 -24.62
C GLN A 359 -7.91 -16.13 -25.64
N ASP A 360 -8.47 -15.84 -26.80
CA ASP A 360 -7.90 -15.00 -27.84
C ASP A 360 -7.84 -13.51 -27.48
N ARG A 361 -8.52 -13.11 -26.42
CA ARG A 361 -8.67 -11.71 -25.97
C ARG A 361 -8.05 -11.42 -24.62
N VAL A 362 -7.64 -12.45 -23.87
CA VAL A 362 -7.12 -12.30 -22.50
C VAL A 362 -5.76 -12.93 -22.37
N HIS A 363 -4.76 -12.13 -22.00
CA HIS A 363 -3.37 -12.53 -21.90
C HIS A 363 -2.92 -12.50 -20.44
N PHE A 364 -2.15 -13.52 -20.01
CA PHE A 364 -1.53 -13.58 -18.67
C PHE A 364 -0.02 -13.49 -18.82
N ILE A 365 0.58 -12.54 -18.16
CA ILE A 365 2.02 -12.28 -18.16
C ILE A 365 2.57 -12.46 -16.76
N ASN A 366 3.70 -13.13 -16.65
CA ASN A 366 4.35 -13.42 -15.38
C ASN A 366 4.74 -12.13 -14.63
N LYS A 367 4.97 -12.28 -13.32
CA LYS A 367 5.52 -11.19 -12.49
C LYS A 367 6.83 -10.66 -13.08
N THR A 368 7.05 -9.37 -12.97
CA THR A 368 8.20 -8.69 -13.54
C THR A 368 8.78 -7.65 -12.59
N LEU A 369 10.09 -7.42 -12.73
CA LEU A 369 10.81 -6.33 -12.04
C LEU A 369 10.59 -4.96 -12.68
N THR A 370 10.27 -4.94 -13.98
CA THR A 370 10.11 -3.71 -14.74
C THR A 370 8.72 -3.63 -15.36
N VAL A 371 7.99 -2.57 -15.03
CA VAL A 371 6.63 -2.34 -15.56
C VAL A 371 6.62 -1.49 -16.83
N ALA A 372 7.70 -0.76 -17.12
CA ALA A 372 7.79 0.17 -18.23
C ALA A 372 7.44 -0.44 -19.61
N PRO A 373 7.91 -1.66 -19.98
CA PRO A 373 7.52 -2.26 -21.25
C PRO A 373 6.01 -2.47 -21.39
N TYR A 374 5.36 -2.90 -20.31
CA TYR A 374 3.92 -3.12 -20.30
C TYR A 374 3.15 -1.81 -20.31
N LEU A 375 3.59 -0.80 -19.57
CA LEU A 375 3.01 0.54 -19.60
C LEU A 375 3.12 1.18 -20.98
N ALA A 376 4.22 0.97 -21.70
CA ALA A 376 4.38 1.41 -23.07
C ALA A 376 3.43 0.69 -24.05
N SER A 377 3.07 -0.58 -23.76
CA SER A 377 2.29 -1.43 -24.66
C SER A 377 0.78 -1.25 -24.57
N ILE A 378 0.26 -0.81 -23.42
CA ILE A 378 -1.19 -0.73 -23.16
C ILE A 378 -1.78 0.63 -23.58
N ASP A 379 -3.12 0.70 -23.63
CA ASP A 379 -3.86 1.92 -23.95
C ASP A 379 -4.63 2.46 -22.72
N VAL A 380 -4.93 1.61 -21.75
CA VAL A 380 -5.66 1.96 -20.52
C VAL A 380 -5.18 1.10 -19.36
N LEU A 381 -4.85 1.73 -18.23
CA LEU A 381 -4.63 1.00 -16.99
C LEU A 381 -5.95 0.77 -16.27
N VAL A 382 -6.15 -0.45 -15.76
CA VAL A 382 -7.25 -0.80 -14.84
C VAL A 382 -6.67 -1.04 -13.44
N GLN A 383 -6.95 -0.13 -12.52
CA GLN A 383 -6.58 -0.23 -11.12
C GLN A 383 -7.82 -0.65 -10.32
N ASN A 384 -8.02 -1.95 -10.11
CA ASN A 384 -9.27 -2.52 -9.60
C ASN A 384 -9.16 -3.09 -8.18
N SER A 385 -8.35 -2.47 -7.33
CA SER A 385 -8.19 -2.92 -5.95
C SER A 385 -9.48 -2.82 -5.15
N GLN A 386 -9.81 -3.91 -4.47
CA GLN A 386 -11.09 -4.11 -3.81
C GLN A 386 -11.09 -3.70 -2.33
N ALA A 387 -12.25 -3.80 -1.69
CA ALA A 387 -12.47 -3.44 -0.29
C ALA A 387 -12.16 -1.96 -0.01
N ARG A 388 -11.04 -1.67 0.64
CA ARG A 388 -10.61 -0.30 0.97
C ARG A 388 -9.77 0.36 -0.12
N GLY A 389 -9.53 -0.34 -1.24
CA GLY A 389 -8.67 0.14 -2.32
C GLY A 389 -7.17 -0.04 -2.04
N GLU A 390 -6.35 0.70 -2.75
CA GLU A 390 -4.91 0.79 -2.53
C GLU A 390 -4.58 1.78 -1.42
N CYS A 391 -3.46 1.56 -0.75
CA CYS A 391 -2.92 2.55 0.21
C CYS A 391 -2.54 3.84 -0.51
N PHE A 392 -1.88 3.72 -1.65
CA PHE A 392 -1.64 4.81 -2.59
C PHE A 392 -1.98 4.38 -4.02
N GLY A 393 -1.33 3.34 -4.55
CA GLY A 393 -1.53 2.85 -5.91
C GLY A 393 -0.47 3.36 -6.86
N ARG A 394 0.80 3.04 -6.58
CA ARG A 394 1.97 3.47 -7.34
C ARG A 394 1.83 3.24 -8.84
N ILE A 395 1.34 2.06 -9.28
CA ILE A 395 1.12 1.75 -10.69
C ILE A 395 0.21 2.79 -11.38
N THR A 396 -0.65 3.48 -10.64
CA THR A 396 -1.53 4.53 -11.17
C THR A 396 -0.74 5.74 -11.65
N ILE A 397 0.20 6.23 -10.84
CA ILE A 397 1.06 7.36 -11.23
C ILE A 397 2.07 6.94 -12.31
N GLU A 398 2.53 5.70 -12.28
CA GLU A 398 3.40 5.13 -13.31
C GLU A 398 2.68 5.08 -14.67
N ALA A 399 1.44 4.62 -14.72
CA ALA A 399 0.64 4.63 -15.95
C ALA A 399 0.34 6.05 -16.46
N MET A 400 0.02 6.97 -15.55
CA MET A 400 -0.20 8.37 -15.90
C MET A 400 1.07 9.03 -16.48
N ALA A 401 2.27 8.62 -16.05
CA ALA A 401 3.54 9.06 -16.66
C ALA A 401 3.66 8.65 -18.14
N PHE A 402 3.11 7.47 -18.50
CA PHE A 402 3.02 7.00 -19.88
C PHE A 402 1.83 7.58 -20.67
N GLN A 403 1.16 8.60 -20.13
CA GLN A 403 -0.03 9.22 -20.72
C GLN A 403 -1.20 8.25 -20.89
N LEU A 404 -1.35 7.29 -19.97
CA LEU A 404 -2.45 6.34 -19.97
C LEU A 404 -3.58 6.84 -19.07
N PRO A 405 -4.84 6.81 -19.53
CA PRO A 405 -5.97 7.02 -18.66
C PRO A 405 -6.14 5.83 -17.71
N VAL A 406 -6.69 6.08 -16.54
CA VAL A 406 -6.86 5.07 -15.51
C VAL A 406 -8.34 4.79 -15.26
N LEU A 407 -8.74 3.51 -15.32
CA LEU A 407 -10.01 3.03 -14.79
C LEU A 407 -9.76 2.55 -13.36
N GLY A 408 -10.17 3.33 -12.37
CA GLY A 408 -9.85 3.11 -10.96
C GLY A 408 -11.05 2.79 -10.09
N THR A 409 -10.85 2.01 -9.01
CA THR A 409 -11.86 1.92 -7.95
C THR A 409 -11.96 3.23 -7.18
N ALA A 410 -13.19 3.64 -6.85
CA ALA A 410 -13.46 4.80 -6.02
C ALA A 410 -13.20 4.48 -4.53
N ALA A 411 -11.94 4.12 -4.22
CA ALA A 411 -11.52 3.74 -2.88
C ALA A 411 -10.01 3.95 -2.68
N GLY A 412 -9.61 4.21 -1.42
CA GLY A 412 -8.21 4.33 -1.03
C GLY A 412 -7.48 5.49 -1.72
N GLY A 413 -6.17 5.37 -1.82
CA GLY A 413 -5.29 6.36 -2.45
C GLY A 413 -5.56 6.59 -3.94
N THR A 414 -6.24 5.66 -4.63
CA THR A 414 -6.66 5.87 -6.02
C THR A 414 -7.48 7.15 -6.18
N MET A 415 -8.32 7.50 -5.20
CA MET A 415 -9.14 8.71 -5.21
C MET A 415 -8.31 10.00 -5.05
N GLU A 416 -7.11 9.91 -4.49
CA GLU A 416 -6.20 11.06 -4.33
C GLU A 416 -5.39 11.31 -5.63
N ILE A 417 -5.21 10.26 -6.44
CA ILE A 417 -4.44 10.32 -7.68
C ILE A 417 -5.35 10.63 -8.88
N VAL A 418 -6.44 9.87 -9.05
CA VAL A 418 -7.31 9.93 -10.23
C VAL A 418 -8.41 10.97 -10.04
N VAL A 419 -8.40 12.00 -10.88
CA VAL A 419 -9.50 12.97 -10.97
C VAL A 419 -10.56 12.42 -11.93
N ASN A 420 -11.70 11.99 -11.36
CA ASN A 420 -12.77 11.35 -12.11
C ASN A 420 -13.29 12.23 -13.26
N GLY A 421 -13.36 11.67 -14.45
CA GLY A 421 -13.76 12.38 -15.68
C GLY A 421 -12.67 13.19 -16.34
N THR A 422 -11.51 13.41 -15.66
CA THR A 422 -10.41 14.26 -16.14
C THR A 422 -9.17 13.43 -16.47
N THR A 423 -8.60 12.69 -15.51
CA THR A 423 -7.39 11.87 -15.70
C THR A 423 -7.70 10.39 -15.80
N GLY A 424 -8.96 10.02 -15.57
CA GLY A 424 -9.47 8.66 -15.62
C GLY A 424 -10.95 8.60 -15.27
N LEU A 425 -11.47 7.40 -15.11
CA LEU A 425 -12.85 7.15 -14.69
C LEU A 425 -12.86 6.26 -13.45
N LEU A 426 -13.63 6.63 -12.45
CA LEU A 426 -13.80 5.86 -11.23
C LEU A 426 -15.06 4.99 -11.28
N HIS A 427 -15.01 3.84 -10.62
CA HIS A 427 -16.13 2.93 -10.45
C HIS A 427 -16.17 2.39 -9.00
N PRO A 428 -17.33 1.95 -8.49
CA PRO A 428 -17.45 1.40 -7.15
C PRO A 428 -16.59 0.15 -6.94
N VAL A 429 -16.24 -0.15 -5.70
CA VAL A 429 -15.63 -1.43 -5.30
C VAL A 429 -16.71 -2.53 -5.28
N GLY A 430 -16.28 -3.81 -5.26
CA GLY A 430 -17.18 -4.93 -5.15
C GLY A 430 -17.86 -5.32 -6.46
N LYS A 431 -18.82 -6.23 -6.35
CA LYS A 431 -19.57 -6.75 -7.52
C LYS A 431 -20.38 -5.66 -8.22
N GLU A 432 -20.83 -4.66 -7.48
CA GLU A 432 -21.57 -3.51 -7.98
C GLU A 432 -20.75 -2.64 -8.94
N GLY A 433 -19.42 -2.69 -8.80
CA GLY A 433 -18.49 -1.98 -9.69
C GLY A 433 -18.26 -2.67 -11.03
N ALA A 434 -18.69 -3.91 -11.24
CA ALA A 434 -18.39 -4.66 -12.45
C ALA A 434 -19.05 -4.03 -13.69
N THR A 435 -20.34 -3.79 -13.68
CA THR A 435 -21.05 -3.14 -14.79
C THR A 435 -20.62 -1.68 -15.02
N PRO A 436 -20.43 -0.83 -14.00
CA PRO A 436 -19.81 0.48 -14.19
C PRO A 436 -18.41 0.41 -14.83
N LEU A 437 -17.56 -0.54 -14.44
CA LEU A 437 -16.27 -0.74 -15.07
C LEU A 437 -16.41 -1.20 -16.53
N ALA A 438 -17.33 -2.12 -16.84
CA ALA A 438 -17.62 -2.54 -18.21
C ALA A 438 -18.03 -1.34 -19.09
N ASN A 439 -18.93 -0.50 -18.59
CA ASN A 439 -19.36 0.72 -19.29
C ASN A 439 -18.19 1.71 -19.48
N ASN A 440 -17.30 1.83 -18.49
CA ASN A 440 -16.10 2.66 -18.61
C ASN A 440 -15.11 2.11 -19.66
N ILE A 441 -14.96 0.78 -19.76
CA ILE A 441 -14.17 0.14 -20.82
C ILE A 441 -14.76 0.48 -22.18
N VAL A 442 -16.06 0.28 -22.39
CA VAL A 442 -16.77 0.62 -23.65
C VAL A 442 -16.57 2.11 -23.97
N LYS A 443 -16.73 2.99 -22.99
CA LYS A 443 -16.58 4.44 -23.18
C LYS A 443 -15.19 4.84 -23.66
N LEU A 444 -14.12 4.24 -23.09
CA LEU A 444 -12.76 4.53 -23.53
C LEU A 444 -12.38 3.78 -24.82
N ALA A 445 -13.05 2.67 -25.14
CA ALA A 445 -12.87 2.00 -26.43
C ALA A 445 -13.48 2.80 -27.60
N THR A 446 -14.63 3.44 -27.38
CA THR A 446 -15.36 4.19 -28.42
C THR A 446 -14.89 5.62 -28.61
N HIS A 447 -14.36 6.29 -27.58
CA HIS A 447 -14.00 7.71 -27.63
C HIS A 447 -12.49 7.92 -27.56
N VAL A 448 -11.82 7.83 -28.72
CA VAL A 448 -10.35 7.94 -28.84
C VAL A 448 -9.83 9.26 -28.27
N GLU A 449 -10.39 10.39 -28.70
CA GLU A 449 -9.93 11.71 -28.22
C GLU A 449 -10.06 11.87 -26.71
N ARG A 450 -11.15 11.36 -26.14
CA ARG A 450 -11.34 11.38 -24.69
C ARG A 450 -10.27 10.55 -23.98
N ARG A 451 -9.96 9.36 -24.50
CA ARG A 451 -8.92 8.48 -23.97
C ARG A 451 -7.56 9.17 -23.98
N LEU A 452 -7.16 9.76 -25.11
CA LEU A 452 -5.89 10.46 -25.26
C LEU A 452 -5.81 11.71 -24.39
N THR A 453 -6.88 12.51 -24.34
CA THR A 453 -6.93 13.73 -23.51
C THR A 453 -6.84 13.39 -22.02
N MET A 454 -7.50 12.34 -21.56
CA MET A 454 -7.39 11.87 -20.17
C MET A 454 -5.95 11.45 -19.83
N GLY A 455 -5.30 10.71 -20.73
CA GLY A 455 -3.91 10.31 -20.56
C GLY A 455 -2.96 11.51 -20.47
N LYS A 456 -3.12 12.50 -21.37
CA LYS A 456 -2.33 13.73 -21.34
C LYS A 456 -2.50 14.50 -20.03
N LYS A 457 -3.73 14.69 -19.58
CA LYS A 457 -4.02 15.36 -18.28
C LYS A 457 -3.47 14.55 -17.10
N GLY A 458 -3.45 13.23 -17.19
CA GLY A 458 -2.80 12.36 -16.21
C GLY A 458 -1.30 12.64 -16.11
N TYR A 459 -0.62 12.74 -17.24
CA TYR A 459 0.79 13.08 -17.30
C TYR A 459 1.10 14.47 -16.72
N GLU A 460 0.30 15.48 -17.07
CA GLU A 460 0.40 16.83 -16.50
C GLU A 460 0.32 16.78 -14.97
N ARG A 461 -0.66 16.06 -14.42
CA ARG A 461 -0.82 15.87 -12.98
C ARG A 461 0.38 15.15 -12.33
N VAL A 462 0.98 14.17 -13.02
CA VAL A 462 2.22 13.52 -12.54
C VAL A 462 3.36 14.51 -12.43
N LYS A 463 3.53 15.35 -13.46
CA LYS A 463 4.59 16.39 -13.47
C LYS A 463 4.43 17.41 -12.34
N GLU A 464 3.21 17.72 -11.97
CA GLU A 464 2.92 18.68 -10.90
C GLU A 464 3.08 18.11 -9.49
N ASN A 465 2.83 16.78 -9.30
CA ASN A 465 2.65 16.25 -7.94
C ASN A 465 3.39 14.95 -7.62
N PHE A 466 3.75 14.13 -8.62
CA PHE A 466 4.14 12.75 -8.42
C PHE A 466 5.47 12.38 -9.09
N LEU A 467 6.42 13.30 -9.13
CA LEU A 467 7.80 13.03 -9.53
C LEU A 467 8.65 12.69 -8.31
N GLU A 468 9.78 12.02 -8.53
CA GLU A 468 10.74 11.63 -7.50
C GLU A 468 11.16 12.83 -6.61
N HIS A 469 11.37 14.00 -7.19
CA HIS A 469 11.76 15.18 -6.41
C HIS A 469 10.66 15.66 -5.46
N HIS A 470 9.37 15.53 -5.82
CA HIS A 470 8.25 15.84 -4.93
C HIS A 470 8.25 14.89 -3.72
N MET A 471 8.40 13.57 -3.96
CA MET A 471 8.50 12.58 -2.91
C MET A 471 9.73 12.83 -2.04
N SER A 472 10.90 13.06 -2.64
CA SER A 472 12.15 13.32 -1.90
C SER A 472 12.06 14.56 -1.03
N HIS A 473 11.40 15.63 -1.50
CA HIS A 473 11.17 16.84 -0.71
C HIS A 473 10.29 16.56 0.51
N ARG A 474 9.15 15.85 0.33
CA ARG A 474 8.26 15.44 1.42
C ARG A 474 8.98 14.56 2.45
N ILE A 475 9.74 13.57 1.97
CA ILE A 475 10.57 12.72 2.84
C ILE A 475 11.58 13.57 3.61
N ALA A 476 12.26 14.50 2.95
CA ALA A 476 13.28 15.35 3.59
C ALA A 476 12.71 16.16 4.76
N LEU A 477 11.50 16.70 4.63
CA LEU A 477 10.82 17.41 5.71
C LEU A 477 10.59 16.50 6.92
N VAL A 478 10.07 15.29 6.69
CA VAL A 478 9.83 14.30 7.75
C VAL A 478 11.14 13.89 8.44
N LEU A 479 12.18 13.58 7.65
CA LEU A 479 13.48 13.15 8.19
C LEU A 479 14.15 14.24 9.03
N LYS A 480 14.07 15.51 8.61
CA LYS A 480 14.59 16.65 9.40
C LYS A 480 13.91 16.71 10.76
N GLU A 481 12.60 16.60 10.81
CA GLU A 481 11.83 16.67 12.05
C GLU A 481 12.15 15.49 12.99
N VAL A 482 12.19 14.26 12.44
CA VAL A 482 12.54 13.07 13.24
C VAL A 482 13.95 13.15 13.80
N LEU A 483 14.93 13.62 13.01
CA LEU A 483 16.30 13.81 13.49
C LEU A 483 16.43 14.91 14.53
N GLN A 484 15.58 15.93 14.51
CA GLN A 484 15.53 16.96 15.56
C GLN A 484 15.01 16.38 16.86
N LYS A 485 13.92 15.61 16.82
CA LYS A 485 13.35 14.92 17.99
C LYS A 485 14.32 13.91 18.62
N ALA A 486 15.13 13.22 17.80
CA ALA A 486 16.11 12.25 18.31
C ALA A 486 17.28 12.93 19.08
N LYS A 487 17.46 14.24 18.95
CA LYS A 487 18.49 15.01 19.64
C LYS A 487 18.01 15.71 20.91
N SER A 488 16.69 15.92 21.03
CA SER A 488 16.03 16.48 22.22
C SER A 488 15.79 15.39 23.28
#